data_2096955fa14260362e31892df15e29cb
#
_entry.id   2096955fa14260362e31892df15e29cb
#
_cell.length_a   1.000
_cell.length_b   1.000
_cell.length_c   1.000
_cell.angle_alpha   90.00
_cell.angle_beta   90.00
_cell.angle_gamma   90.00
#
_symmetry.space_group_name_H-M   'P 1'
#
loop_
_entity.id
_entity.type
_entity.pdbx_description
1 polymer ?
#
loop_
_entity_poly.entity_id
_entity_poly.type
_entity_poly.pdbx_seq_one_letter_code
_entity_poly.pdbx_strand_id
1 'polypeptide(L)'
;MPNWCRNRVTVSGTEEDISKLSEIFSDTKSIFNRIIQSPDWKRLPNEKGEFPKLEQHKGKDGEVMWETYNFPDGKNDDRWYYWCIDNWGTKWECSELDIEYSDDEILELTFSTAWSPPEGVMNKLKEKYPDLSFTCFYDEPGMEIAGYY
;
A
#
# COMPACT_ATOMS: atom_id res chain seq x y z
N MET A 1 -12.23 3.30 -12.06
CA MET A 1 -10.89 2.70 -12.13
C MET A 1 -9.85 3.77 -11.84
N PRO A 2 -8.86 3.49 -10.99
CA PRO A 2 -7.78 4.45 -10.78
C PRO A 2 -6.85 4.50 -11.99
N ASN A 3 -6.15 5.61 -12.16
CA ASN A 3 -4.95 5.61 -12.97
C ASN A 3 -3.87 4.83 -12.21
N TRP A 4 -3.20 3.92 -12.90
CA TRP A 4 -2.17 3.12 -12.27
C TRP A 4 -0.81 3.79 -12.37
N CYS A 5 -0.18 3.94 -11.23
CA CYS A 5 1.18 4.42 -11.08
C CYS A 5 2.11 3.21 -11.11
N ARG A 6 3.06 3.18 -12.03
CA ARG A 6 4.06 2.12 -12.12
C ARG A 6 5.27 2.52 -11.28
N ASN A 7 5.71 1.60 -10.46
CA ASN A 7 6.85 1.83 -9.57
C ASN A 7 7.99 0.88 -9.92
N ARG A 8 9.19 1.41 -9.90
CA ARG A 8 10.43 0.66 -10.03
C ARG A 8 11.34 1.03 -8.87
N VAL A 9 11.71 0.03 -8.08
CA VAL A 9 12.54 0.22 -6.89
C VAL A 9 13.78 -0.65 -7.02
N THR A 10 14.94 -0.02 -6.95
CA THR A 10 16.24 -0.70 -6.91
C THR A 10 16.87 -0.45 -5.55
N VAL A 11 17.22 -1.52 -4.87
CA VAL A 11 17.85 -1.47 -3.55
C VAL A 11 19.20 -2.17 -3.61
N SER A 12 20.22 -1.56 -3.03
CA SER A 12 21.55 -2.16 -2.93
C SER A 12 22.11 -2.00 -1.51
N GLY A 13 22.94 -2.95 -1.10
CA GLY A 13 23.57 -2.92 0.21
C GLY A 13 24.13 -4.27 0.62
N THR A 14 24.20 -4.50 1.93
CA THR A 14 24.74 -5.74 2.48
C THR A 14 23.81 -6.93 2.25
N GLU A 15 24.38 -8.12 2.15
CA GLU A 15 23.63 -9.38 2.00
C GLU A 15 22.59 -9.56 3.10
N GLU A 16 22.96 -9.25 4.35
CA GLU A 16 22.05 -9.39 5.50
C GLU A 16 20.81 -8.51 5.35
N ASP A 17 20.97 -7.23 5.02
CA ASP A 17 19.86 -6.29 4.89
C ASP A 17 19.02 -6.56 3.63
N ILE A 18 19.67 -6.91 2.52
CA ILE A 18 18.97 -7.32 1.28
C ILE A 18 18.13 -8.57 1.51
N SER A 19 18.66 -9.55 2.27
CA SER A 19 17.92 -10.77 2.62
C SER A 19 16.67 -10.45 3.43
N LYS A 20 16.77 -9.59 4.43
CA LYS A 20 15.63 -9.16 5.26
C LYS A 20 14.57 -8.44 4.43
N LEU A 21 14.99 -7.56 3.53
CA LEU A 21 14.09 -6.82 2.65
C LEU A 21 13.41 -7.76 1.65
N SER A 22 14.16 -8.67 1.05
CA SER A 22 13.62 -9.68 0.11
C SER A 22 12.54 -10.54 0.77
N GLU A 23 12.71 -10.89 2.04
CA GLU A 23 11.73 -11.64 2.80
C GLU A 23 10.40 -10.90 2.94
N ILE A 24 10.45 -9.58 3.14
CA ILE A 24 9.24 -8.74 3.21
C ILE A 24 8.45 -8.80 1.89
N PHE A 25 9.14 -8.72 0.75
CA PHE A 25 8.53 -8.70 -0.56
C PHE A 25 8.23 -10.09 -1.16
N SER A 26 8.72 -11.16 -0.54
CA SER A 26 8.46 -12.54 -0.98
C SER A 26 7.01 -12.97 -0.73
N ASP A 27 6.38 -12.47 0.34
CA ASP A 27 4.96 -12.64 0.59
C ASP A 27 4.22 -11.41 0.05
N THR A 28 3.46 -11.59 -1.03
CA THR A 28 2.77 -10.50 -1.72
C THR A 28 1.48 -10.03 -1.04
N LYS A 29 1.14 -10.62 0.11
CA LYS A 29 -0.06 -10.24 0.85
C LYS A 29 0.22 -9.09 1.82
N SER A 30 -0.56 -8.02 1.69
CA SER A 30 -0.56 -6.92 2.67
C SER A 30 0.83 -6.36 2.95
N ILE A 31 1.63 -6.13 1.90
CA ILE A 31 3.02 -5.67 2.02
C ILE A 31 3.08 -4.34 2.76
N PHE A 32 2.31 -3.35 2.30
CA PHE A 32 2.31 -2.01 2.92
C PHE A 32 1.82 -2.06 4.36
N ASN A 33 0.79 -2.86 4.63
CA ASN A 33 0.26 -3.01 5.98
C ASN A 33 1.27 -3.69 6.94
N ARG A 34 2.13 -4.56 6.44
CA ARG A 34 3.21 -5.16 7.24
C ARG A 34 4.35 -4.18 7.53
N ILE A 35 4.56 -3.20 6.66
CA ILE A 35 5.59 -2.16 6.84
C ILE A 35 5.06 -1.02 7.73
N ILE A 36 3.86 -0.53 7.44
CA ILE A 36 3.15 0.48 8.23
C ILE A 36 1.72 -0.03 8.46
N GLN A 37 1.48 -0.57 9.64
CA GLN A 37 0.21 -1.20 9.97
C GLN A 37 -0.91 -0.16 10.07
N SER A 38 -1.98 -0.38 9.31
CA SER A 38 -3.19 0.45 9.39
C SER A 38 -4.00 0.12 10.64
N PRO A 39 -4.74 1.09 11.20
CA PRO A 39 -5.66 0.83 12.28
C PRO A 39 -6.79 -0.13 11.87
N ASP A 40 -7.33 -0.86 12.84
CA ASP A 40 -8.55 -1.63 12.66
C ASP A 40 -9.75 -0.68 12.83
N TRP A 41 -10.19 -0.10 11.74
CA TRP A 41 -11.21 0.95 11.72
C TRP A 41 -12.55 0.53 12.33
N LYS A 42 -12.93 -0.73 12.20
CA LYS A 42 -14.17 -1.25 12.78
C LYS A 42 -14.20 -1.22 14.30
N ARG A 43 -13.02 -1.12 14.94
CA ARG A 43 -12.86 -1.05 16.40
C ARG A 43 -12.60 0.36 16.92
N LEU A 44 -12.54 1.35 16.02
CA LEU A 44 -12.30 2.74 16.37
C LEU A 44 -13.58 3.56 16.18
N PRO A 45 -14.04 4.27 17.22
CA PRO A 45 -15.19 5.15 17.08
C PRO A 45 -14.85 6.41 16.26
N ASN A 46 -15.86 7.01 15.65
CA ASN A 46 -15.74 8.33 15.03
C ASN A 46 -15.75 9.43 16.11
N GLU A 47 -15.76 10.70 15.69
CA GLU A 47 -15.79 11.86 16.59
C GLU A 47 -17.02 11.88 17.51
N LYS A 48 -18.12 11.26 17.10
CA LYS A 48 -19.35 11.13 17.88
C LYS A 48 -19.37 9.91 18.81
N GLY A 49 -18.28 9.13 18.85
CA GLY A 49 -18.22 7.88 19.62
C GLY A 49 -18.95 6.70 18.99
N GLU A 50 -19.31 6.81 17.72
CA GLU A 50 -20.06 5.77 17.00
C GLU A 50 -19.10 4.83 16.26
N PHE A 51 -19.42 3.53 16.25
CA PHE A 51 -18.66 2.50 15.54
C PHE A 51 -19.28 2.18 14.18
N PRO A 52 -18.47 1.94 13.14
CA PRO A 52 -19.01 1.51 11.86
C PRO A 52 -19.50 0.08 11.92
N LYS A 53 -20.55 -0.22 11.17
CA LYS A 53 -21.11 -1.57 11.03
C LYS A 53 -20.95 -2.06 9.60
N LEU A 54 -20.66 -3.34 9.48
CA LEU A 54 -20.58 -4.02 8.20
C LEU A 54 -21.96 -4.11 7.56
N GLU A 55 -22.09 -3.63 6.32
CA GLU A 55 -23.27 -3.82 5.49
C GLU A 55 -22.87 -4.66 4.26
N GLN A 56 -23.61 -5.74 4.03
CA GLN A 56 -23.45 -6.61 2.88
C GLN A 56 -24.46 -6.25 1.80
N HIS A 57 -23.99 -5.99 0.61
CA HIS A 57 -24.81 -5.75 -0.57
C HIS A 57 -24.92 -7.05 -1.37
N LYS A 58 -26.10 -7.65 -1.37
CA LYS A 58 -26.35 -8.94 -2.00
C LYS A 58 -26.98 -8.78 -3.38
N GLY A 59 -26.57 -9.65 -4.32
CA GLY A 59 -27.19 -9.79 -5.61
C GLY A 59 -28.50 -10.57 -5.56
N LYS A 60 -29.10 -10.79 -6.74
CA LYS A 60 -30.40 -11.48 -6.88
C LYS A 60 -30.40 -12.91 -6.33
N ASP A 61 -29.26 -13.58 -6.34
CA ASP A 61 -29.09 -14.96 -5.88
C ASP A 61 -28.69 -15.06 -4.41
N GLY A 62 -28.68 -13.95 -3.67
CA GLY A 62 -28.28 -13.90 -2.26
C GLY A 62 -26.76 -13.90 -2.05
N GLU A 63 -25.98 -13.88 -3.10
CA GLU A 63 -24.51 -13.79 -3.03
C GLU A 63 -24.06 -12.38 -2.62
N VAL A 64 -22.98 -12.28 -1.85
CA VAL A 64 -22.41 -11.01 -1.44
C VAL A 64 -21.66 -10.39 -2.63
N MET A 65 -22.16 -9.27 -3.14
CA MET A 65 -21.55 -8.53 -4.24
C MET A 65 -20.40 -7.64 -3.75
N TRP A 66 -20.63 -6.91 -2.68
CA TRP A 66 -19.63 -6.10 -1.99
C TRP A 66 -20.03 -5.83 -0.56
N GLU A 67 -19.07 -5.41 0.23
CA GLU A 67 -19.26 -5.07 1.64
C GLU A 67 -18.79 -3.64 1.90
N THR A 68 -19.50 -2.92 2.75
CA THR A 68 -19.12 -1.58 3.19
C THR A 68 -19.25 -1.47 4.71
N TYR A 69 -18.43 -0.61 5.30
CA TYR A 69 -18.57 -0.23 6.71
C TYR A 69 -19.23 1.14 6.76
N ASN A 70 -20.38 1.22 7.39
CA ASN A 70 -21.19 2.44 7.47
C ASN A 70 -21.44 2.83 8.92
N PHE A 71 -21.46 4.12 9.19
CA PHE A 71 -21.88 4.68 10.46
C PHE A 71 -23.42 4.70 10.58
N PRO A 72 -23.98 4.91 11.79
CA PRO A 72 -25.43 4.93 11.98
C PRO A 72 -26.19 5.95 11.14
N ASP A 73 -25.52 7.03 10.69
CA ASP A 73 -26.10 8.03 9.77
C ASP A 73 -26.14 7.59 8.32
N GLY A 74 -25.66 6.37 8.01
CA GLY A 74 -25.62 5.81 6.67
C GLY A 74 -24.40 6.19 5.84
N LYS A 75 -23.50 7.02 6.36
CA LYS A 75 -22.28 7.40 5.68
C LYS A 75 -21.23 6.30 5.75
N ASN A 76 -20.52 6.07 4.64
CA ASN A 76 -19.37 5.18 4.58
C ASN A 76 -18.26 5.64 5.52
N ASP A 77 -17.60 4.68 6.14
CA ASP A 77 -16.36 4.95 6.85
C ASP A 77 -15.23 5.10 5.82
N ASP A 78 -14.84 6.33 5.55
CA ASP A 78 -13.78 6.68 4.59
C ASP A 78 -12.45 7.06 5.26
N ARG A 79 -12.33 6.86 6.58
CA ARG A 79 -11.12 7.22 7.34
C ARG A 79 -9.88 6.48 6.82
N TRP A 80 -10.04 5.25 6.36
CA TRP A 80 -8.96 4.44 5.76
C TRP A 80 -8.31 5.15 4.56
N TYR A 81 -9.11 5.83 3.75
CA TYR A 81 -8.65 6.52 2.55
C TYR A 81 -7.63 7.62 2.89
N TYR A 82 -8.00 8.51 3.80
CA TYR A 82 -7.13 9.61 4.22
C TYR A 82 -5.89 9.08 4.95
N TRP A 83 -6.09 8.07 5.80
CA TRP A 83 -4.99 7.44 6.51
C TRP A 83 -3.96 6.82 5.53
N CYS A 84 -4.41 6.09 4.52
CA CYS A 84 -3.53 5.48 3.53
C CYS A 84 -2.76 6.54 2.73
N ILE A 85 -3.43 7.61 2.30
CA ILE A 85 -2.77 8.72 1.59
C ILE A 85 -1.70 9.37 2.47
N ASP A 86 -2.02 9.62 3.74
CA ASP A 86 -1.12 10.31 4.67
C ASP A 86 0.07 9.44 5.10
N ASN A 87 -0.13 8.13 5.26
CA ASN A 87 0.89 7.23 5.83
C ASN A 87 1.60 6.39 4.77
N TRP A 88 0.91 5.90 3.76
CA TRP A 88 1.50 5.12 2.67
C TRP A 88 1.90 5.97 1.47
N GLY A 89 1.18 7.06 1.21
CA GLY A 89 1.30 7.88 0.01
C GLY A 89 0.38 7.45 -1.13
N THR A 90 -0.35 6.36 -0.96
CA THR A 90 -1.32 5.81 -1.93
C THR A 90 -2.48 5.16 -1.18
N LYS A 91 -3.65 5.11 -1.80
CA LYS A 91 -4.86 4.66 -1.12
C LYS A 91 -5.00 3.16 -0.92
N TRP A 92 -4.28 2.34 -1.68
CA TRP A 92 -4.38 0.87 -1.64
C TRP A 92 -3.03 0.20 -1.51
N GLU A 93 -3.07 -1.09 -1.18
CA GLU A 93 -1.91 -1.97 -1.30
C GLU A 93 -1.40 -2.00 -2.75
N CYS A 94 -0.14 -2.36 -2.93
CA CYS A 94 0.41 -2.57 -4.26
C CYS A 94 -0.20 -3.78 -4.94
N SER A 95 -0.21 -3.74 -6.26
CA SER A 95 -0.60 -4.86 -7.10
C SER A 95 0.51 -5.18 -8.10
N GLU A 96 0.43 -6.36 -8.68
CA GLU A 96 1.36 -6.80 -9.73
C GLU A 96 2.83 -6.68 -9.32
N LEU A 97 3.15 -7.08 -8.07
CA LEU A 97 4.53 -7.04 -7.59
C LEU A 97 5.34 -8.16 -8.24
N ASP A 98 6.43 -7.76 -8.89
CA ASP A 98 7.43 -8.68 -9.46
C ASP A 98 8.83 -8.33 -8.91
N ILE A 99 9.58 -9.39 -8.61
CA ILE A 99 11.01 -9.28 -8.34
C ILE A 99 11.74 -9.47 -9.66
N GLU A 100 12.18 -8.37 -10.26
CA GLU A 100 12.82 -8.37 -11.57
C GLU A 100 14.24 -8.94 -11.52
N TYR A 101 14.94 -8.67 -10.43
CA TYR A 101 16.29 -9.15 -10.20
C TYR A 101 16.56 -9.24 -8.69
N SER A 102 17.30 -10.25 -8.31
CA SER A 102 17.73 -10.41 -6.91
C SER A 102 19.04 -11.19 -6.84
N ASP A 103 20.01 -10.63 -6.13
CA ASP A 103 21.23 -11.32 -5.70
C ASP A 103 21.55 -10.93 -4.25
N ASP A 104 22.74 -11.24 -3.77
CA ASP A 104 23.13 -10.98 -2.38
C ASP A 104 23.23 -9.49 -2.05
N GLU A 105 23.41 -8.63 -3.03
CA GLU A 105 23.67 -7.20 -2.84
C GLU A 105 22.62 -6.28 -3.48
N ILE A 106 21.78 -6.81 -4.38
CA ILE A 106 20.83 -6.01 -5.17
C ILE A 106 19.46 -6.67 -5.18
N LEU A 107 18.43 -5.85 -5.05
CA LEU A 107 17.03 -6.23 -5.22
C LEU A 107 16.34 -5.21 -6.12
N GLU A 108 15.75 -5.67 -7.21
CA GLU A 108 14.96 -4.84 -8.11
C GLU A 108 13.51 -5.30 -8.13
N LEU A 109 12.61 -4.37 -7.86
CA LEU A 109 11.16 -4.61 -7.77
C LEU A 109 10.41 -3.72 -8.76
N THR A 110 9.32 -4.26 -9.30
CA THR A 110 8.30 -3.48 -10.00
C THR A 110 6.93 -3.80 -9.40
N PHE A 111 6.09 -2.78 -9.32
CA PHE A 111 4.71 -2.94 -8.84
C PHE A 111 3.86 -1.73 -9.23
N SER A 112 2.55 -1.89 -9.12
CA SER A 112 1.59 -0.83 -9.43
C SER A 112 0.90 -0.33 -8.16
N THR A 113 0.66 0.98 -8.10
CA THR A 113 -0.11 1.62 -7.03
C THR A 113 -1.18 2.54 -7.62
N ALA A 114 -2.21 2.83 -6.83
CA ALA A 114 -3.33 3.64 -7.28
C ALA A 114 -2.99 5.14 -7.19
N TRP A 115 -2.98 5.84 -8.32
CA TRP A 115 -2.81 7.28 -8.50
C TRP A 115 -1.43 7.85 -8.20
N SER A 116 -0.74 7.36 -7.19
CA SER A 116 0.51 7.96 -6.68
C SER A 116 1.47 6.89 -6.17
N PRO A 117 2.78 7.19 -6.11
CA PRO A 117 3.75 6.25 -5.54
C PRO A 117 3.60 6.12 -4.03
N PRO A 118 4.02 4.98 -3.44
CA PRO A 118 3.94 4.74 -2.00
C PRO A 118 5.10 5.39 -1.25
N GLU A 119 5.18 6.71 -1.32
CA GLU A 119 6.30 7.48 -0.75
C GLU A 119 6.48 7.24 0.75
N GLY A 120 5.38 7.19 1.51
CA GLY A 120 5.43 6.93 2.94
C GLY A 120 5.97 5.56 3.30
N VAL A 121 5.58 4.54 2.53
CA VAL A 121 6.09 3.16 2.71
C VAL A 121 7.58 3.09 2.44
N MET A 122 8.04 3.69 1.33
CA MET A 122 9.46 3.67 0.97
C MET A 122 10.30 4.49 1.96
N ASN A 123 9.80 5.62 2.44
CA ASN A 123 10.47 6.40 3.48
C ASN A 123 10.62 5.61 4.77
N LYS A 124 9.62 4.82 5.15
CA LYS A 124 9.69 3.94 6.32
C LYS A 124 10.77 2.87 6.17
N LEU A 125 10.88 2.28 4.99
CA LEU A 125 11.94 1.30 4.70
C LEU A 125 13.33 1.93 4.71
N LYS A 126 13.47 3.13 4.16
CA LYS A 126 14.74 3.89 4.20
C LYS A 126 15.16 4.20 5.64
N GLU A 127 14.21 4.56 6.47
CA GLU A 127 14.43 4.81 7.90
C GLU A 127 14.84 3.55 8.66
N LYS A 128 14.17 2.43 8.37
CA LYS A 128 14.42 1.14 9.01
C LYS A 128 15.75 0.51 8.58
N TYR A 129 16.15 0.73 7.34
CA TYR A 129 17.38 0.19 6.75
C TYR A 129 18.27 1.33 6.23
N PRO A 130 18.88 2.11 7.14
CA PRO A 130 19.64 3.30 6.75
C PRO A 130 20.91 3.00 5.93
N ASP A 131 21.43 1.77 6.02
CA ASP A 131 22.62 1.34 5.27
C ASP A 131 22.30 0.83 3.86
N LEU A 132 21.03 0.64 3.53
CA LEU A 132 20.59 0.32 2.18
C LEU A 132 20.43 1.58 1.33
N SER A 133 20.82 1.47 0.06
CA SER A 133 20.61 2.51 -0.93
C SER A 133 19.36 2.20 -1.75
N PHE A 134 18.39 3.10 -1.72
CA PHE A 134 17.12 2.97 -2.45
C PHE A 134 17.10 3.94 -3.63
N THR A 135 16.72 3.45 -4.79
CA THR A 135 16.36 4.27 -5.95
C THR A 135 14.92 3.94 -6.31
N CYS A 136 14.03 4.88 -6.07
CA CYS A 136 12.59 4.71 -6.31
C CYS A 136 12.17 5.64 -7.44
N PHE A 137 11.63 5.06 -8.51
CA PHE A 137 11.13 5.77 -9.67
C PHE A 137 9.68 5.39 -9.93
N TYR A 138 8.86 6.36 -10.33
CA TYR A 138 7.49 6.11 -10.74
C TYR A 138 7.13 6.81 -12.04
N ASP A 139 6.19 6.25 -12.77
CA ASP A 139 5.49 6.92 -13.85
C ASP A 139 3.99 6.66 -13.76
N GLU A 140 3.21 7.71 -13.98
CA GLU A 140 1.75 7.64 -14.08
C GLU A 140 1.34 8.22 -15.43
N PRO A 141 1.14 7.34 -16.45
CA PRO A 141 0.91 7.80 -17.82
C PRO A 141 -0.41 8.56 -18.02
N GLY A 142 -1.43 8.28 -17.23
CA GLY A 142 -2.73 8.93 -17.36
C GLY A 142 -2.69 10.43 -17.04
N MET A 143 -1.81 10.84 -16.14
CA MET A 143 -1.58 12.23 -15.78
C MET A 143 -0.29 12.81 -16.38
N GLU A 144 0.44 12.00 -17.15
CA GLU A 144 1.72 12.38 -17.79
C GLU A 144 2.75 12.88 -16.76
N ILE A 145 2.83 12.21 -15.60
CA ILE A 145 3.80 12.52 -14.55
C ILE A 145 4.74 11.34 -14.29
N ALA A 146 5.98 11.68 -13.97
CA ALA A 146 7.00 10.71 -13.60
C ALA A 146 8.06 11.38 -12.73
N GLY A 147 8.78 10.60 -11.94
CA GLY A 147 9.85 11.13 -11.10
C GLY A 147 10.43 10.14 -10.13
N TYR A 148 11.33 10.64 -9.32
CA TYR A 148 11.93 9.90 -8.20
C TYR A 148 11.26 10.29 -6.88
N TYR A 149 11.27 9.33 -5.95
CA TYR A 149 10.69 9.55 -4.61
C TYR A 149 11.43 8.79 -3.52
#